data_ded9badd71e12664b4c4fa59af1c6e43
#
_entry.id   ded9badd71e12664b4c4fa59af1c6e43
#
_cell.length_a   1.000
_cell.length_b   1.000
_cell.length_c   1.000
_cell.angle_alpha   90.00
_cell.angle_beta   90.00
_cell.angle_gamma   90.00
#
_symmetry.space_group_name_H-M   'P 1'
#
loop_
_entity.id
_entity.type
_entity.pdbx_description
1 polymer ?
#
loop_
_entity_poly.entity_id
_entity_poly.type
_entity_poly.pdbx_seq_one_letter_code
_entity_poly.pdbx_strand_id
1 'polypeptide(L)'
;MPTHPFKPPETDSTKNPRPPATPGSPLKAVLVGLAVDFGGSMVCGLVITVIYAIQLHGQGVADSDMREAMANMPHDSALYVGGILLGALMSVFGGYVCARVAQRDEFRPGLVMAAVGAVIGLATGSPAALDSMGLLLTVTSIACNLLGVKYGAEYNRRSQAPAAPDEGPSTP
;
A
#
# COMPACT_ATOMS: atom_id res chain seq x y z
N MET A 1 -44.40 -44.29 34.66
CA MET A 1 -43.19 -43.46 34.47
C MET A 1 -43.35 -42.79 33.12
N PRO A 2 -43.51 -41.46 33.02
CA PRO A 2 -43.62 -40.79 31.75
C PRO A 2 -42.21 -40.61 31.13
N THR A 3 -42.00 -41.21 29.98
CA THR A 3 -40.80 -41.04 29.16
C THR A 3 -40.91 -39.71 28.43
N HIS A 4 -40.17 -38.69 28.87
CA HIS A 4 -40.03 -37.47 28.09
C HIS A 4 -39.18 -37.78 26.85
N PRO A 5 -39.70 -37.58 25.64
CA PRO A 5 -38.90 -37.72 24.44
C PRO A 5 -37.84 -36.60 24.43
N PHE A 6 -36.57 -36.98 24.40
CA PHE A 6 -35.44 -36.08 24.26
C PHE A 6 -35.57 -35.29 22.95
N LYS A 7 -35.91 -33.99 23.06
CA LYS A 7 -35.92 -33.09 21.92
C LYS A 7 -34.47 -32.62 21.70
N PRO A 8 -33.79 -33.01 20.61
CA PRO A 8 -32.45 -32.53 20.37
C PRO A 8 -32.49 -31.00 20.27
N PRO A 9 -31.45 -30.30 20.75
CA PRO A 9 -31.40 -28.86 20.64
C PRO A 9 -31.56 -28.45 19.18
N GLU A 10 -32.60 -27.68 18.90
CA GLU A 10 -32.78 -27.02 17.60
C GLU A 10 -31.53 -26.16 17.39
N THR A 11 -30.62 -26.66 16.57
CA THR A 11 -29.51 -25.85 16.05
C THR A 11 -30.15 -24.72 15.29
N ASP A 12 -30.17 -23.54 15.92
CA ASP A 12 -30.67 -22.30 15.35
C ASP A 12 -29.80 -21.93 14.14
N SER A 13 -30.12 -22.60 13.03
CA SER A 13 -29.44 -22.49 11.74
C SER A 13 -29.74 -21.15 11.06
N THR A 14 -30.48 -20.28 11.74
CA THR A 14 -30.64 -18.87 11.37
C THR A 14 -29.49 -18.01 11.87
N LYS A 15 -28.24 -18.50 11.76
CA LYS A 15 -27.09 -17.62 11.82
C LYS A 15 -27.26 -16.65 10.66
N ASN A 16 -27.83 -15.48 11.01
CA ASN A 16 -28.07 -14.33 10.15
C ASN A 16 -27.00 -14.25 9.06
N PRO A 17 -27.33 -14.48 7.77
CA PRO A 17 -26.34 -14.37 6.72
C PRO A 17 -25.74 -12.98 6.82
N ARG A 18 -24.42 -12.88 7.06
CA ARG A 18 -23.72 -11.60 7.10
C ARG A 18 -24.15 -10.81 5.87
N PRO A 19 -24.70 -9.59 6.04
CA PRO A 19 -25.09 -8.79 4.89
C PRO A 19 -23.91 -8.73 3.92
N PRO A 20 -24.14 -8.87 2.62
CA PRO A 20 -23.08 -8.82 1.63
C PRO A 20 -22.30 -7.51 1.84
N ALA A 21 -20.98 -7.61 1.99
CA ALA A 21 -20.11 -6.48 2.22
C ALA A 21 -20.43 -5.40 1.17
N THR A 22 -20.80 -4.21 1.63
CA THR A 22 -21.11 -3.08 0.76
C THR A 22 -19.87 -2.80 -0.08
N PRO A 23 -19.96 -2.74 -1.43
CA PRO A 23 -18.80 -2.49 -2.27
C PRO A 23 -18.14 -1.17 -1.85
N GLY A 24 -16.84 -1.19 -1.60
CA GLY A 24 -16.08 0.01 -1.30
C GLY A 24 -16.15 0.98 -2.49
N SER A 25 -16.21 2.28 -2.21
CA SER A 25 -16.17 3.30 -3.27
C SER A 25 -14.81 3.29 -3.97
N PRO A 26 -14.74 3.07 -5.30
CA PRO A 26 -13.46 3.04 -6.02
C PRO A 26 -12.70 4.36 -5.91
N LEU A 27 -13.40 5.49 -5.91
CA LEU A 27 -12.79 6.80 -5.74
C LEU A 27 -12.15 6.95 -4.34
N LYS A 28 -12.86 6.52 -3.29
CA LYS A 28 -12.30 6.52 -1.94
C LYS A 28 -11.06 5.63 -1.85
N ALA A 29 -11.07 4.48 -2.49
CA ALA A 29 -9.94 3.56 -2.53
C ALA A 29 -8.70 4.22 -3.17
N VAL A 30 -8.87 4.88 -4.32
CA VAL A 30 -7.80 5.61 -5.01
C VAL A 30 -7.27 6.74 -4.14
N LEU A 31 -8.14 7.58 -3.57
CA LEU A 31 -7.72 8.71 -2.75
C LEU A 31 -6.95 8.28 -1.49
N VAL A 32 -7.44 7.25 -0.79
CA VAL A 32 -6.76 6.73 0.40
C VAL A 32 -5.43 6.09 0.02
N GLY A 33 -5.38 5.31 -1.07
CA GLY A 33 -4.14 4.72 -1.56
C GLY A 33 -3.10 5.79 -1.93
N LEU A 34 -3.49 6.83 -2.68
CA LEU A 34 -2.62 7.97 -3.01
C LEU A 34 -2.16 8.72 -1.76
N ALA A 35 -3.04 8.96 -0.80
CA ALA A 35 -2.67 9.64 0.44
C ALA A 35 -1.62 8.84 1.24
N VAL A 36 -1.72 7.53 1.25
CA VAL A 36 -0.73 6.66 1.90
C VAL A 36 0.60 6.65 1.13
N ASP A 37 0.56 6.50 -0.20
CA ASP A 37 1.74 6.45 -1.06
C ASP A 37 2.50 7.79 -1.01
N PHE A 38 1.84 8.90 -1.38
CA PHE A 38 2.47 10.23 -1.38
C PHE A 38 2.78 10.73 0.02
N GLY A 39 1.82 10.62 0.96
CA GLY A 39 2.04 11.07 2.34
C GLY A 39 3.17 10.29 3.01
N GLY A 40 3.19 8.96 2.86
CA GLY A 40 4.27 8.13 3.36
C GLY A 40 5.61 8.46 2.73
N SER A 41 5.66 8.62 1.40
CA SER A 41 6.87 8.99 0.67
C SER A 41 7.38 10.37 1.07
N MET A 42 6.51 11.36 1.27
CA MET A 42 6.89 12.69 1.75
C MET A 42 7.51 12.64 3.15
N VAL A 43 6.90 11.88 4.06
CA VAL A 43 7.46 11.73 5.43
C VAL A 43 8.82 11.04 5.38
N CYS A 44 8.96 9.96 4.61
CA CYS A 44 10.24 9.27 4.43
C CYS A 44 11.30 10.19 3.81
N GLY A 45 10.94 10.94 2.77
CA GLY A 45 11.81 11.91 2.12
C GLY A 45 12.27 13.00 3.08
N LEU A 46 11.36 13.55 3.90
CA LEU A 46 11.71 14.54 4.92
C LEU A 46 12.71 13.99 5.94
N VAL A 47 12.48 12.77 6.43
CA VAL A 47 13.39 12.11 7.40
C VAL A 47 14.78 11.95 6.78
N ILE A 48 14.88 11.46 5.54
CA ILE A 48 16.16 11.31 4.84
C ILE A 48 16.84 12.64 4.64
N THR A 49 16.10 13.67 4.24
CA THR A 49 16.61 15.02 4.05
C THR A 49 17.19 15.58 5.35
N VAL A 50 16.51 15.40 6.48
CA VAL A 50 17.00 15.85 7.78
C VAL A 50 18.27 15.09 8.19
N ILE A 51 18.30 13.75 8.01
CA ILE A 51 19.49 12.94 8.33
C ILE A 51 20.68 13.42 7.49
N TYR A 52 20.47 13.65 6.18
CA TYR A 52 21.52 14.09 5.29
C TYR A 52 22.03 15.50 5.64
N ALA A 53 21.12 16.42 5.99
CA ALA A 53 21.50 17.76 6.47
C ALA A 53 22.36 17.71 7.73
N ILE A 54 22.02 16.83 8.69
CA ILE A 54 22.84 16.62 9.90
C ILE A 54 24.23 16.09 9.55
N GLN A 55 24.33 15.15 8.59
CA GLN A 55 25.63 14.64 8.13
C GLN A 55 26.49 15.73 7.48
N LEU A 56 25.90 16.54 6.58
CA LEU A 56 26.61 17.64 5.94
C LEU A 56 27.11 18.68 6.95
N HIS A 57 26.29 19.04 7.92
CA HIS A 57 26.66 19.93 8.99
C HIS A 57 27.82 19.35 9.84
N GLY A 58 27.78 18.05 10.15
CA GLY A 58 28.87 17.35 10.84
C GLY A 58 30.19 17.29 10.03
N GLN A 59 30.11 17.40 8.70
CA GLN A 59 31.26 17.49 7.80
C GLN A 59 31.79 18.91 7.63
N GLY A 60 31.19 19.92 8.28
CA GLY A 60 31.60 21.30 8.24
C GLY A 60 31.15 22.07 6.98
N VAL A 61 30.14 21.57 6.25
CA VAL A 61 29.54 22.29 5.13
C VAL A 61 28.90 23.59 5.64
N ALA A 62 29.25 24.71 5.05
CA ALA A 62 28.70 26.02 5.44
C ALA A 62 27.20 26.10 5.09
N ASP A 63 26.44 26.85 5.89
CA ASP A 63 24.98 27.00 5.67
C ASP A 63 24.63 27.58 4.29
N SER A 64 25.53 28.45 3.73
CA SER A 64 25.40 28.97 2.38
C SER A 64 25.40 27.89 1.30
N ASP A 65 26.18 26.83 1.49
CA ASP A 65 26.44 25.77 0.51
C ASP A 65 25.56 24.55 0.74
N MET A 66 24.82 24.52 1.87
CA MET A 66 23.99 23.42 2.30
C MET A 66 22.94 23.06 1.24
N ARG A 67 22.27 24.05 0.64
CA ARG A 67 21.25 23.85 -0.37
C ARG A 67 21.80 23.14 -1.61
N GLU A 68 22.98 23.58 -2.07
CA GLU A 68 23.64 22.99 -3.23
C GLU A 68 24.13 21.57 -2.94
N ALA A 69 24.74 21.36 -1.77
CA ALA A 69 25.15 20.03 -1.32
C ALA A 69 23.98 19.05 -1.21
N MET A 70 22.83 19.51 -0.72
CA MET A 70 21.60 18.69 -0.64
C MET A 70 21.04 18.36 -2.02
N ALA A 71 21.09 19.30 -2.98
CA ALA A 71 20.64 19.06 -4.35
C ALA A 71 21.54 18.08 -5.11
N ASN A 72 22.82 18.00 -4.74
CA ASN A 72 23.83 17.14 -5.37
C ASN A 72 24.12 15.86 -4.55
N MET A 73 23.12 15.29 -3.86
CA MET A 73 23.30 14.04 -3.13
C MET A 73 23.83 12.94 -4.05
N PRO A 74 24.94 12.27 -3.71
CA PRO A 74 25.48 11.19 -4.54
C PRO A 74 24.49 10.02 -4.69
N HIS A 75 24.27 9.57 -5.92
CA HIS A 75 23.33 8.51 -6.25
C HIS A 75 23.71 7.14 -5.67
N ASP A 76 24.99 6.94 -5.37
CA ASP A 76 25.55 5.74 -4.74
C ASP A 76 25.53 5.82 -3.20
N SER A 77 25.08 6.93 -2.63
CA SER A 77 24.99 7.06 -1.17
C SER A 77 23.93 6.11 -0.59
N ALA A 78 24.21 5.56 0.59
CA ALA A 78 23.27 4.69 1.30
C ALA A 78 21.93 5.39 1.59
N LEU A 79 21.94 6.71 1.81
CA LEU A 79 20.72 7.51 2.02
C LEU A 79 19.90 7.64 0.76
N TYR A 80 20.53 7.85 -0.41
CA TYR A 80 19.85 7.92 -1.70
C TYR A 80 19.18 6.59 -2.03
N VAL A 81 19.93 5.49 -1.95
CA VAL A 81 19.41 4.13 -2.19
C VAL A 81 18.33 3.78 -1.18
N GLY A 82 18.53 4.11 0.10
CA GLY A 82 17.53 3.94 1.16
C GLY A 82 16.24 4.70 0.86
N GLY A 83 16.34 5.90 0.34
CA GLY A 83 15.20 6.72 -0.10
C GLY A 83 14.38 6.07 -1.19
N ILE A 84 15.04 5.54 -2.22
CA ILE A 84 14.38 4.80 -3.31
C ILE A 84 13.65 3.56 -2.75
N LEU A 85 14.31 2.78 -1.89
CA LEU A 85 13.71 1.59 -1.30
C LEU A 85 12.50 1.92 -0.42
N LEU A 86 12.59 2.97 0.40
CA LEU A 86 11.47 3.42 1.21
C LEU A 86 10.32 3.93 0.35
N GLY A 87 10.59 4.70 -0.70
CA GLY A 87 9.59 5.12 -1.68
C GLY A 87 8.89 3.93 -2.34
N ALA A 88 9.65 2.93 -2.78
CA ALA A 88 9.09 1.70 -3.35
C ALA A 88 8.20 0.95 -2.36
N LEU A 89 8.61 0.86 -1.09
CA LEU A 89 7.78 0.26 -0.03
C LEU A 89 6.48 1.03 0.20
N MET A 90 6.52 2.36 0.18
CA MET A 90 5.31 3.19 0.31
C MET A 90 4.37 2.99 -0.88
N SER A 91 4.89 2.84 -2.11
CA SER A 91 4.08 2.52 -3.29
C SER A 91 3.42 1.14 -3.18
N VAL A 92 4.13 0.11 -2.69
CA VAL A 92 3.53 -1.20 -2.39
C VAL A 92 2.43 -1.06 -1.34
N PHE A 93 2.69 -0.31 -0.27
CA PHE A 93 1.73 -0.14 0.82
C PHE A 93 0.51 0.67 0.38
N GLY A 94 0.68 1.71 -0.42
CA GLY A 94 -0.40 2.49 -1.01
C GLY A 94 -1.31 1.63 -1.90
N GLY A 95 -0.73 0.81 -2.78
CA GLY A 95 -1.46 -0.16 -3.61
C GLY A 95 -2.22 -1.19 -2.78
N TYR A 96 -1.59 -1.72 -1.74
CA TYR A 96 -2.23 -2.65 -0.80
C TYR A 96 -3.45 -2.04 -0.12
N VAL A 97 -3.32 -0.82 0.41
CA VAL A 97 -4.43 -0.11 1.07
C VAL A 97 -5.54 0.22 0.08
N CYS A 98 -5.20 0.65 -1.15
CA CYS A 98 -6.16 0.89 -2.21
C CYS A 98 -7.02 -0.35 -2.46
N ALA A 99 -6.41 -1.52 -2.66
CA ALA A 99 -7.13 -2.78 -2.87
C ALA A 99 -7.99 -3.18 -1.66
N ARG A 100 -7.48 -2.97 -0.44
CA ARG A 100 -8.21 -3.26 0.79
C ARG A 100 -9.49 -2.43 0.93
N VAL A 101 -9.45 -1.17 0.53
CA VAL A 101 -10.59 -0.25 0.58
C VAL A 101 -11.58 -0.53 -0.56
N ALA A 102 -11.10 -0.93 -1.74
CA ALA A 102 -11.94 -1.23 -2.90
C ALA A 102 -12.85 -2.46 -2.69
N GLN A 103 -12.35 -3.52 -2.06
CA GLN A 103 -13.04 -4.79 -1.73
C GLN A 103 -13.61 -5.58 -2.91
N ARG A 104 -13.79 -4.96 -4.07
CA ARG A 104 -14.22 -5.56 -5.34
C ARG A 104 -13.52 -4.86 -6.49
N ASP A 105 -13.26 -5.59 -7.58
CA ASP A 105 -12.58 -5.07 -8.78
C ASP A 105 -11.29 -4.30 -8.45
N GLU A 106 -10.52 -4.78 -7.46
CA GLU A 106 -9.40 -4.08 -6.82
C GLU A 106 -8.35 -3.59 -7.83
N PHE A 107 -8.21 -4.28 -8.97
CA PHE A 107 -7.24 -3.92 -10.00
C PHE A 107 -7.59 -2.62 -10.73
N ARG A 108 -8.88 -2.31 -10.94
CA ARG A 108 -9.28 -1.07 -11.63
C ARG A 108 -8.89 0.18 -10.87
N PRO A 109 -9.28 0.36 -9.57
CA PRO A 109 -8.81 1.52 -8.80
C PRO A 109 -7.29 1.50 -8.60
N GLY A 110 -6.66 0.33 -8.52
CA GLY A 110 -5.19 0.22 -8.46
C GLY A 110 -4.50 0.76 -9.72
N LEU A 111 -5.00 0.43 -10.91
CA LEU A 111 -4.49 0.98 -12.17
C LEU A 111 -4.70 2.49 -12.27
N VAL A 112 -5.88 2.98 -11.88
CA VAL A 112 -6.15 4.43 -11.86
C VAL A 112 -5.19 5.13 -10.89
N MET A 113 -4.98 4.56 -9.69
CA MET A 113 -4.04 5.09 -8.72
C MET A 113 -2.61 5.14 -9.29
N ALA A 114 -2.14 4.07 -9.93
CA ALA A 114 -0.81 4.01 -10.53
C ALA A 114 -0.66 5.05 -11.66
N ALA A 115 -1.67 5.21 -12.52
CA ALA A 115 -1.66 6.20 -13.59
C ALA A 115 -1.63 7.63 -13.05
N VAL A 116 -2.49 7.94 -12.08
CA VAL A 116 -2.51 9.27 -11.42
C VAL A 116 -1.18 9.55 -10.72
N GLY A 117 -0.64 8.56 -9.99
CA GLY A 117 0.66 8.67 -9.33
C GLY A 117 1.78 8.95 -10.32
N ALA A 118 1.82 8.24 -11.46
CA ALA A 118 2.80 8.47 -12.51
C ALA A 118 2.69 9.88 -13.11
N VAL A 119 1.47 10.36 -13.40
CA VAL A 119 1.24 11.72 -13.93
C VAL A 119 1.69 12.77 -12.92
N ILE A 120 1.35 12.63 -11.65
CA ILE A 120 1.81 13.56 -10.59
C ILE A 120 3.33 13.51 -10.48
N GLY A 121 3.94 12.32 -10.45
CA GLY A 121 5.39 12.16 -10.37
C GLY A 121 6.12 12.84 -11.53
N LEU A 122 5.63 12.68 -12.77
CA LEU A 122 6.19 13.35 -13.95
C LEU A 122 5.94 14.87 -13.93
N ALA A 123 4.78 15.32 -13.45
CA ALA A 123 4.43 16.74 -13.42
C ALA A 123 5.19 17.53 -12.33
N THR A 124 5.50 16.89 -11.20
CA THR A 124 6.21 17.49 -10.06
C THR A 124 7.70 17.20 -10.06
N GLY A 125 8.15 16.27 -10.89
CA GLY A 125 9.54 15.87 -11.04
C GLY A 125 10.36 16.97 -11.71
N SER A 126 11.67 16.94 -11.44
CA SER A 126 12.69 17.74 -12.17
C SER A 126 12.66 17.37 -13.66
N PRO A 127 13.16 18.23 -14.59
CA PRO A 127 13.39 17.84 -15.99
C PRO A 127 14.16 16.53 -16.15
N ALA A 128 15.02 16.18 -15.18
CA ALA A 128 15.68 14.88 -15.08
C ALA A 128 14.71 13.69 -14.84
N ALA A 129 13.46 13.93 -14.44
CA ALA A 129 12.46 12.86 -14.32
C ALA A 129 12.09 12.23 -15.68
N LEU A 130 12.41 12.90 -16.77
CA LEU A 130 12.20 12.39 -18.13
C LEU A 130 13.44 11.69 -18.71
N ASP A 131 14.55 11.67 -17.99
CA ASP A 131 15.70 10.87 -18.37
C ASP A 131 15.48 9.37 -18.15
N SER A 132 16.42 8.56 -18.58
CA SER A 132 16.30 7.08 -18.49
C SER A 132 16.15 6.59 -17.04
N MET A 133 16.79 7.26 -16.08
CA MET A 133 16.71 6.88 -14.66
C MET A 133 15.33 7.24 -14.08
N GLY A 134 14.82 8.43 -14.36
CA GLY A 134 13.49 8.86 -13.91
C GLY A 134 12.38 7.99 -14.47
N LEU A 135 12.48 7.60 -15.76
CA LEU A 135 11.54 6.67 -16.37
C LEU A 135 11.62 5.28 -15.73
N LEU A 136 12.81 4.78 -15.44
CA LEU A 136 13.00 3.50 -14.76
C LEU A 136 12.36 3.52 -13.37
N LEU A 137 12.58 4.59 -12.59
CA LEU A 137 11.99 4.75 -11.26
C LEU A 137 10.45 4.83 -11.33
N THR A 138 9.91 5.52 -12.34
CA THR A 138 8.45 5.59 -12.57
C THR A 138 7.87 4.22 -12.87
N VAL A 139 8.49 3.45 -13.77
CA VAL A 139 8.05 2.09 -14.10
C VAL A 139 8.14 1.17 -12.87
N THR A 140 9.21 1.28 -12.11
CA THR A 140 9.41 0.52 -10.87
C THR A 140 8.34 0.87 -9.84
N SER A 141 8.00 2.15 -9.67
CA SER A 141 6.93 2.58 -8.75
C SER A 141 5.57 2.02 -9.16
N ILE A 142 5.23 2.04 -10.46
CA ILE A 142 4.01 1.42 -10.99
C ILE A 142 3.98 -0.08 -10.68
N ALA A 143 5.08 -0.78 -10.93
CA ALA A 143 5.18 -2.22 -10.65
C ALA A 143 5.00 -2.52 -9.15
N CYS A 144 5.65 -1.75 -8.28
CA CYS A 144 5.52 -1.86 -6.82
C CYS A 144 4.07 -1.62 -6.37
N ASN A 145 3.42 -0.59 -6.92
CA ASN A 145 2.01 -0.30 -6.63
C ASN A 145 1.10 -1.48 -7.01
N LEU A 146 1.26 -2.03 -8.22
CA LEU A 146 0.48 -3.18 -8.69
C LEU A 146 0.74 -4.45 -7.87
N LEU A 147 1.97 -4.66 -7.39
CA LEU A 147 2.27 -5.72 -6.42
C LEU A 147 1.48 -5.53 -5.13
N GLY A 148 1.43 -4.32 -4.61
CA GLY A 148 0.62 -3.99 -3.44
C GLY A 148 -0.86 -4.30 -3.67
N VAL A 149 -1.41 -3.91 -4.81
CA VAL A 149 -2.80 -4.21 -5.20
C VAL A 149 -3.05 -5.72 -5.21
N LYS A 150 -2.13 -6.49 -5.80
CA LYS A 150 -2.24 -7.97 -5.84
C LYS A 150 -2.32 -8.56 -4.43
N TYR A 151 -1.43 -8.15 -3.52
CA TYR A 151 -1.44 -8.65 -2.14
C TYR A 151 -2.69 -8.23 -1.38
N GLY A 152 -3.17 -6.99 -1.57
CA GLY A 152 -4.41 -6.51 -0.97
C GLY A 152 -5.64 -7.28 -1.45
N ALA A 153 -5.71 -7.55 -2.75
CA ALA A 153 -6.77 -8.35 -3.36
C ALA A 153 -6.75 -9.81 -2.86
N GLU A 154 -5.58 -10.40 -2.76
CA GLU A 154 -5.45 -11.77 -2.23
C GLU A 154 -5.88 -11.86 -0.77
N TYR A 155 -5.50 -10.88 0.05
CA TYR A 155 -5.95 -10.80 1.43
C TYR A 155 -7.49 -10.67 1.51
N ASN A 156 -8.12 -9.83 0.69
CA ASN A 156 -9.58 -9.68 0.65
C ASN A 156 -10.26 -11.01 0.31
N ARG A 157 -9.75 -11.76 -0.67
CA ARG A 157 -10.29 -13.08 -1.05
C ARG A 157 -10.21 -14.08 0.11
N ARG A 158 -9.08 -14.15 0.80
CA ARG A 158 -8.91 -15.05 1.96
C ARG A 158 -9.86 -14.68 3.10
N SER A 159 -10.09 -13.40 3.34
CA SER A 159 -10.99 -12.92 4.40
C SER A 159 -12.48 -13.16 4.07
N GLN A 160 -12.82 -13.34 2.79
CA GLN A 160 -14.18 -13.59 2.32
C GLN A 160 -14.47 -15.07 2.10
N ALA A 161 -13.45 -15.94 2.16
CA ALA A 161 -13.66 -17.39 2.03
C ALA A 161 -14.58 -17.88 3.16
N PRO A 162 -15.62 -18.68 2.84
CA PRO A 162 -16.45 -19.30 3.86
C PRO A 162 -15.57 -20.12 4.81
N ALA A 163 -15.86 -20.04 6.11
CA ALA A 163 -15.26 -20.99 7.06
C ALA A 163 -15.56 -22.40 6.56
N ALA A 164 -14.54 -23.24 6.48
CA ALA A 164 -14.73 -24.65 6.16
C ALA A 164 -15.84 -25.20 7.05
N PRO A 165 -16.79 -25.99 6.50
CA PRO A 165 -17.78 -26.63 7.34
C PRO A 165 -17.04 -27.41 8.42
N ASP A 166 -17.44 -27.14 9.67
CA ASP A 166 -16.93 -27.87 10.82
C ASP A 166 -17.25 -29.34 10.54
N GLU A 167 -16.26 -30.13 10.11
CA GLU A 167 -16.41 -31.58 10.05
C GLU A 167 -16.58 -32.03 11.49
N GLY A 168 -17.85 -32.09 11.92
CA GLY A 168 -18.22 -32.61 13.23
C GLY A 168 -17.50 -33.95 13.44
N PRO A 169 -17.10 -34.26 14.69
CA PRO A 169 -16.36 -35.47 14.97
C PRO A 169 -17.14 -36.65 14.36
N SER A 170 -16.50 -37.34 13.40
CA SER A 170 -17.03 -38.60 12.87
C SER A 170 -17.19 -39.54 14.04
N THR A 171 -18.42 -39.68 14.52
CA THR A 171 -18.75 -40.65 15.56
C THR A 171 -18.50 -42.04 15.02
N PRO A 172 -17.70 -42.87 15.71
CA PRO A 172 -17.45 -44.25 15.33
C PRO A 172 -18.71 -45.12 15.41
#